data_07368a22f81fb216d01f7d77e672214d
#
_entry.id   07368a22f81fb216d01f7d77e672214d
#
_cell.length_a   1.000
_cell.length_b   1.000
_cell.length_c   1.000
_cell.angle_alpha   90.00
_cell.angle_beta   90.00
_cell.angle_gamma   90.00
#
_symmetry.space_group_name_H-M   'P 1'
#
loop_
_entity.id
_entity.type
_entity.pdbx_description
1 polymer ?
#
loop_
_entity_poly.entity_id
_entity_poly.type
_entity_poly.pdbx_seq_one_letter_code
_entity_poly.pdbx_strand_id
1 'polypeptide(L)'
;YFMSLCRTMDVPSRFHMGFPISSTREGEVEGYHCWADYYVGPFGWNPVDISEADKNPNMVDYFFGTVCENRVEFMVGRDFVLKNYNARKVNIFIYPLLEVEDMKSSNFSKSFYYKDL
;
A
#
# COMPACT_ATOMS: atom_id res chain seq x y z
N TYR A 1 8.08 1.84 10.74
CA TYR A 1 9.36 2.36 11.22
C TYR A 1 9.74 3.66 10.50
N PHE A 2 9.92 3.66 9.16
CA PHE A 2 10.30 4.85 8.37
C PHE A 2 9.43 6.08 8.67
N MET A 3 8.13 5.96 8.61
CA MET A 3 7.21 7.08 8.91
C MET A 3 7.34 7.57 10.35
N SER A 4 7.75 6.73 11.29
CA SER A 4 8.03 7.18 12.67
C SER A 4 9.29 8.02 12.73
N LEU A 5 10.31 7.67 11.96
CA LEU A 5 11.51 8.51 11.80
C LEU A 5 11.16 9.86 11.15
N CYS A 6 10.37 9.85 10.08
CA CYS A 6 9.89 11.10 9.46
C CYS A 6 9.20 12.01 10.48
N ARG A 7 8.31 11.46 11.32
CA ARG A 7 7.63 12.25 12.37
C ARG A 7 8.57 12.85 13.41
N THR A 8 9.63 12.14 13.79
CA THR A 8 10.61 12.70 14.75
C THR A 8 11.43 13.84 14.16
N MET A 9 11.44 13.98 12.85
CA MET A 9 12.13 15.02 12.09
C MET A 9 11.17 16.07 11.52
N ASP A 10 9.90 16.06 11.92
CA ASP A 10 8.84 16.93 11.39
C ASP A 10 8.66 16.83 9.87
N VAL A 11 8.99 15.67 9.29
CA VAL A 11 8.79 15.40 7.86
C VAL A 11 7.42 14.74 7.67
N PRO A 12 6.49 15.39 6.95
CA PRO A 12 5.22 14.78 6.61
C PRO A 12 5.42 13.50 5.82
N SER A 13 4.66 12.45 6.15
CA SER A 13 4.74 11.16 5.46
C SER A 13 3.37 10.50 5.34
N ARG A 14 3.16 9.75 4.25
CA ARG A 14 1.93 9.02 3.96
C ARG A 14 2.23 7.54 3.79
N PHE A 15 1.29 6.72 4.21
CA PHE A 15 1.34 5.27 4.01
C PHE A 15 0.51 4.90 2.78
N HIS A 16 1.05 4.05 1.94
CA HIS A 16 0.38 3.51 0.76
C HIS A 16 0.32 2.00 0.85
N MET A 17 -0.74 1.44 0.31
CA MET A 17 -0.92 0.00 0.17
C MET A 17 -1.63 -0.33 -1.13
N GLY A 18 -1.21 -1.42 -1.74
CA GLY A 18 -1.76 -1.89 -2.99
C GLY A 18 -1.27 -3.28 -3.34
N PHE A 19 -1.30 -3.59 -4.63
CA PHE A 19 -0.80 -4.84 -5.17
C PHE A 19 0.50 -4.66 -5.94
N PRO A 20 1.48 -5.55 -5.75
CA PRO A 20 2.55 -5.72 -6.71
C PRO A 20 1.98 -6.50 -7.91
N ILE A 21 2.30 -6.05 -9.12
CA ILE A 21 2.00 -6.75 -10.36
C ILE A 21 3.31 -7.32 -10.90
N SER A 22 3.29 -8.56 -11.37
CA SER A 22 4.45 -9.14 -12.05
C SER A 22 4.70 -8.45 -13.40
N SER A 23 5.89 -8.58 -13.94
CA SER A 23 6.24 -8.09 -15.27
C SER A 23 5.64 -8.91 -16.42
N THR A 24 4.86 -9.94 -16.11
CA THR A 24 4.09 -10.71 -17.11
C THR A 24 2.84 -9.96 -17.52
N ARG A 25 2.34 -10.22 -18.74
CA ARG A 25 1.15 -9.54 -19.27
C ARG A 25 -0.14 -9.85 -18.51
N GLU A 26 -0.22 -10.99 -17.89
CA GLU A 26 -1.38 -11.41 -17.10
C GLU A 26 -0.94 -12.39 -16.00
N GLY A 27 -1.68 -12.44 -14.92
CA GLY A 27 -1.39 -13.35 -13.82
C GLY A 27 -2.30 -13.16 -12.61
N GLU A 28 -2.05 -13.96 -11.60
CA GLU A 28 -2.68 -13.82 -10.28
C GLU A 28 -1.81 -12.94 -9.38
N VAL A 29 -2.45 -12.13 -8.55
CA VAL A 29 -1.78 -11.31 -7.54
C VAL A 29 -1.64 -12.14 -6.27
N GLU A 30 -0.44 -12.54 -5.93
CA GLU A 30 -0.17 -13.43 -4.79
C GLU A 30 -0.28 -12.75 -3.42
N GLY A 31 -0.18 -11.43 -3.35
CA GLY A 31 -0.20 -10.72 -2.07
C GLY A 31 -0.35 -9.21 -2.21
N TYR A 32 -0.07 -8.50 -1.13
CA TYR A 32 -0.10 -7.05 -1.10
C TYR A 32 1.31 -6.47 -0.94
N HIS A 33 1.45 -5.19 -1.25
CA HIS A 33 2.67 -4.44 -1.06
C HIS A 33 2.38 -3.08 -0.42
N CYS A 34 3.32 -2.60 0.38
CA CYS A 34 3.22 -1.31 1.07
C CYS A 34 4.45 -0.47 0.75
N TRP A 35 4.21 0.82 0.57
CA TRP A 35 5.27 1.82 0.44
C TRP A 35 4.89 3.09 1.19
N ALA A 36 5.71 4.10 1.13
CA ALA A 36 5.43 5.39 1.74
C ALA A 36 5.82 6.54 0.82
N ASP A 37 5.25 7.70 1.08
CA ASP A 37 5.78 8.97 0.61
C ASP A 37 6.27 9.80 1.78
N TYR A 38 7.22 10.67 1.50
CA TYR A 38 7.66 11.75 2.39
C TYR A 38 7.69 13.07 1.64
N TYR A 39 7.41 14.16 2.35
CA TYR A 39 7.32 15.47 1.73
C TYR A 39 8.62 16.26 1.88
N VAL A 40 9.13 16.76 0.77
CA VAL A 40 10.32 17.61 0.73
C VAL A 40 9.96 18.94 0.07
N GLY A 41 9.87 20.01 0.84
CA GLY A 41 9.50 21.38 0.48
C GLY A 41 9.32 21.69 -1.01
N PRO A 42 10.39 22.03 -1.75
CA PRO A 42 10.24 22.42 -3.15
C PRO A 42 9.94 21.25 -4.11
N PHE A 43 10.17 20.01 -3.69
CA PHE A 43 10.02 18.82 -4.54
C PHE A 43 8.69 18.08 -4.35
N GLY A 44 7.94 18.41 -3.29
CA GLY A 44 6.66 17.79 -3.01
C GLY A 44 6.79 16.40 -2.38
N TRP A 45 5.85 15.51 -2.70
CA TRP A 45 5.81 14.15 -2.22
C TRP A 45 6.75 13.25 -3.03
N ASN A 46 7.64 12.57 -2.31
CA ASN A 46 8.62 11.66 -2.89
C ASN A 46 8.33 10.24 -2.39
N PRO A 47 8.16 9.28 -3.27
CA PRO A 47 7.90 7.91 -2.87
C PRO A 47 9.15 7.21 -2.36
N VAL A 48 8.94 6.25 -1.47
CA VAL A 48 10.00 5.37 -0.98
C VAL A 48 9.46 3.96 -0.73
N ASP A 49 10.13 2.98 -1.33
CA ASP A 49 9.85 1.57 -1.13
C ASP A 49 10.99 0.90 -0.36
N ILE A 50 10.92 0.98 0.95
CA ILE A 50 12.00 0.53 1.84
C ILE A 50 12.19 -0.98 1.77
N SER A 51 11.10 -1.72 1.60
CA SER A 51 11.18 -3.18 1.52
C SER A 51 11.86 -3.66 0.24
N GLU A 52 11.67 -2.95 -0.87
CA GLU A 52 12.40 -3.26 -2.10
C GLU A 52 13.84 -2.75 -2.04
N ALA A 53 14.09 -1.62 -1.40
CA ALA A 53 15.44 -1.13 -1.16
C ALA A 53 16.28 -2.12 -0.32
N ASP A 54 15.68 -2.70 0.72
CA ASP A 54 16.33 -3.69 1.59
C ASP A 54 16.67 -4.99 0.84
N LYS A 55 15.75 -5.45 -0.03
CA LYS A 55 15.97 -6.64 -0.87
C LYS A 55 17.00 -6.41 -1.99
N ASN A 56 17.15 -5.15 -2.44
CA ASN A 56 17.98 -4.79 -3.59
C ASN A 56 18.97 -3.67 -3.22
N PRO A 57 20.05 -3.97 -2.47
CA PRO A 57 20.98 -2.95 -1.97
C PRO A 57 21.61 -2.06 -3.05
N ASN A 58 21.73 -2.56 -4.27
CA ASN A 58 22.29 -1.81 -5.42
C ASN A 58 21.26 -0.84 -6.03
N MET A 59 20.00 -0.86 -5.60
CA MET A 59 18.91 -0.02 -6.09
C MET A 59 18.31 0.89 -5.00
N VAL A 60 19.01 1.09 -3.91
CA VAL A 60 18.55 1.91 -2.78
C VAL A 60 18.16 3.31 -3.25
N ASP A 61 19.01 3.98 -4.02
CA ASP A 61 18.77 5.33 -4.53
C ASP A 61 17.53 5.39 -5.44
N TYR A 62 17.29 4.35 -6.22
CA TYR A 62 16.08 4.24 -7.04
C TYR A 62 14.83 4.16 -6.17
N PHE A 63 14.80 3.30 -5.16
CA PHE A 63 13.64 3.09 -4.29
C PHE A 63 13.43 4.20 -3.26
N PHE A 64 14.38 5.11 -3.09
CA PHE A 64 14.24 6.35 -2.31
C PHE A 64 13.84 7.58 -3.14
N GLY A 65 13.18 7.40 -4.22
CA GLY A 65 12.66 8.47 -5.08
C GLY A 65 11.65 7.98 -6.10
N THR A 66 11.51 6.64 -6.19
CA THR A 66 10.66 6.02 -7.19
C THR A 66 9.97 4.77 -6.61
N VAL A 67 8.73 4.55 -7.03
CA VAL A 67 8.05 3.25 -6.92
C VAL A 67 8.05 2.64 -8.31
N CYS A 68 8.35 1.35 -8.42
CA CYS A 68 8.34 0.70 -9.72
C CYS A 68 6.94 0.74 -10.35
N GLU A 69 6.90 0.75 -11.67
CA GLU A 69 5.65 0.85 -12.47
C GLU A 69 4.64 -0.28 -12.19
N ASN A 70 5.15 -1.42 -11.70
CA ASN A 70 4.34 -2.60 -11.42
C ASN A 70 3.69 -2.52 -10.04
N ARG A 71 2.95 -1.45 -9.78
CA ARG A 71 2.19 -1.21 -8.54
C ARG A 71 0.80 -0.68 -8.83
N VAL A 72 -0.19 -1.28 -8.21
CA VAL A 72 -1.56 -0.76 -8.21
C VAL A 72 -1.89 -0.28 -6.81
N GLU A 73 -2.10 1.04 -6.66
CA GLU A 73 -2.46 1.64 -5.38
C GLU A 73 -3.95 1.46 -5.10
N PHE A 74 -4.28 1.04 -3.89
CA PHE A 74 -5.66 0.92 -3.41
C PHE A 74 -6.00 1.89 -2.30
N MET A 75 -5.01 2.33 -1.54
CA MET A 75 -5.28 3.25 -0.43
C MET A 75 -4.06 4.09 -0.06
N VAL A 76 -4.34 5.30 0.38
CA VAL A 76 -3.39 6.22 1.01
C VAL A 76 -3.88 6.56 2.41
N GLY A 77 -3.05 6.34 3.42
CA GLY A 77 -3.39 6.61 4.81
C GLY A 77 -3.74 5.36 5.61
N ARG A 78 -4.26 5.56 6.82
CA ARG A 78 -4.58 4.50 7.80
C ARG A 78 -5.79 4.90 8.63
N ASP A 79 -6.30 3.93 9.39
CA ASP A 79 -7.36 4.13 10.37
C ASP A 79 -8.66 4.70 9.79
N PHE A 80 -9.07 4.21 8.62
CA PHE A 80 -10.29 4.64 7.96
C PHE A 80 -11.54 4.23 8.74
N VAL A 81 -12.45 5.17 8.89
CA VAL A 81 -13.79 4.92 9.41
C VAL A 81 -14.74 4.86 8.23
N LEU A 82 -15.31 3.70 7.98
CA LEU A 82 -16.27 3.51 6.89
C LEU A 82 -17.68 3.88 7.35
N LYS A 83 -18.40 4.61 6.50
CA LYS A 83 -19.82 4.90 6.74
C LYS A 83 -20.62 3.60 6.69
N ASN A 84 -21.50 3.42 7.66
CA ASN A 84 -22.34 2.21 7.80
C ASN A 84 -21.57 0.89 8.05
N TYR A 85 -20.36 0.99 8.54
CA TYR A 85 -19.58 -0.17 8.98
C TYR A 85 -19.32 -0.04 10.48
N ASN A 86 -19.97 -0.87 11.28
CA ASN A 86 -19.94 -0.77 12.74
C ASN A 86 -18.70 -1.40 13.38
N ALA A 87 -17.85 -1.99 12.59
CA ALA A 87 -16.62 -2.58 13.07
C ALA A 87 -15.50 -1.53 13.28
N ARG A 88 -14.34 -2.02 13.63
CA ARG A 88 -13.16 -1.20 13.92
C ARG A 88 -12.69 -0.43 12.68
N LYS A 89 -11.83 0.58 12.90
CA LYS A 89 -11.09 1.26 11.84
C LYS A 89 -10.43 0.29 10.87
N VAL A 90 -10.49 0.59 9.59
CA VAL A 90 -9.97 -0.25 8.52
C VAL A 90 -8.62 0.28 8.08
N ASN A 91 -7.64 -0.61 7.96
CA ASN A 91 -6.29 -0.30 7.53
C ASN A 91 -5.88 -1.01 6.23
N ILE A 92 -6.74 -1.89 5.71
CA ILE A 92 -6.42 -2.73 4.55
C ILE A 92 -7.66 -2.80 3.66
N PHE A 93 -7.65 -2.07 2.55
CA PHE A 93 -8.73 -2.09 1.56
C PHE A 93 -8.53 -3.10 0.43
N ILE A 94 -7.35 -3.68 0.33
CA ILE A 94 -7.06 -4.73 -0.65
C ILE A 94 -7.81 -6.05 -0.38
N TYR A 95 -8.37 -6.18 0.81
CA TYR A 95 -9.18 -7.33 1.18
C TYR A 95 -10.66 -6.93 1.27
N PRO A 96 -11.56 -7.68 0.61
CA PRO A 96 -12.98 -7.44 0.75
C PRO A 96 -13.40 -7.50 2.22
N LEU A 97 -14.33 -6.63 2.57
CA LEU A 97 -15.03 -6.69 3.85
C LEU A 97 -16.39 -7.30 3.59
N LEU A 98 -16.68 -8.38 4.29
CA LEU A 98 -17.97 -9.05 4.23
C LEU A 98 -18.66 -8.92 5.58
N GLU A 99 -19.89 -8.36 5.56
CA GLU A 99 -20.80 -8.34 6.70
C GLU A 99 -22.08 -9.10 6.35
N VAL A 100 -22.52 -9.92 7.26
CA VAL A 100 -23.79 -10.62 7.19
C VAL A 100 -24.56 -10.29 8.46
N GLU A 101 -25.75 -9.68 8.34
CA GLU A 101 -26.57 -9.24 9.46
C GLU A 101 -25.79 -8.36 10.46
N ASP A 102 -25.08 -7.34 9.94
CA ASP A 102 -24.23 -6.42 10.69
C ASP A 102 -23.02 -7.05 11.42
N MET A 103 -22.72 -8.33 11.14
CA MET A 103 -21.56 -9.01 11.70
C MET A 103 -20.51 -9.28 10.63
N LYS A 104 -19.24 -9.01 10.99
CA LYS A 104 -18.12 -9.34 10.12
C LYS A 104 -18.04 -10.85 9.90
N SER A 105 -18.00 -11.25 8.64
CA SER A 105 -17.76 -12.64 8.24
C SER A 105 -16.40 -12.79 7.60
N SER A 106 -15.72 -13.90 7.92
CA SER A 106 -14.50 -14.36 7.26
C SER A 106 -14.72 -15.59 6.38
N ASN A 107 -15.97 -16.04 6.26
CA ASN A 107 -16.32 -17.25 5.49
C ASN A 107 -16.48 -16.88 4.00
N PHE A 108 -15.38 -16.50 3.36
CA PHE A 108 -15.30 -16.27 1.93
C PHE A 108 -13.88 -16.53 1.41
N SER A 109 -13.77 -16.84 0.14
CA SER A 109 -12.50 -16.89 -0.59
C SER A 109 -12.43 -15.74 -1.60
N LYS A 110 -11.22 -15.38 -1.99
CA LYS A 110 -10.97 -14.31 -2.96
C LYS A 110 -9.73 -14.63 -3.76
N SER A 111 -9.71 -14.19 -5.01
CA SER A 111 -8.53 -14.16 -5.87
C SER A 111 -8.53 -12.86 -6.66
N PHE A 112 -7.37 -12.34 -6.96
CA PHE A 112 -7.20 -11.15 -7.76
C PHE A 112 -6.34 -11.48 -8.97
N TYR A 113 -6.78 -11.03 -10.13
CA TYR A 113 -6.09 -11.24 -11.40
C TYR A 113 -5.85 -9.89 -12.07
N TYR A 114 -4.78 -9.80 -12.83
CA TYR A 114 -4.47 -8.65 -13.65
C TYR A 114 -4.23 -9.08 -15.09
N LYS A 115 -4.45 -8.14 -16.01
CA LYS A 115 -4.17 -8.29 -17.42
C LYS A 115 -3.84 -6.92 -18.00
N ASP A 116 -2.72 -6.83 -18.73
CA ASP A 116 -2.40 -5.65 -19.53
C ASP A 116 -3.37 -5.52 -20.69
N LEU A 117 -3.73 -4.27 -21.01
CA LEU A 117 -4.63 -3.92 -22.11
C LEU A 117 -3.88 -3.75 -23.43
#